data_69050d7c87e810a8b5aea22b5e86d888
#
_entry.id   69050d7c87e810a8b5aea22b5e86d888
#
_cell.length_a   1.000
_cell.length_b   1.000
_cell.length_c   1.000
_cell.angle_alpha   90.00
_cell.angle_beta   90.00
_cell.angle_gamma   90.00
#
_symmetry.space_group_name_H-M   'P 1'
#
loop_
_entity.id
_entity.type
_entity.pdbx_description
1 polymer ?
#
loop_
_entity_poly.entity_id
_entity_poly.type
_entity_poly.pdbx_seq_one_letter_code
_entity_poly.pdbx_strand_id
1 'polypeptide(L)'
;MLPPASLAKLMTAEVVFNELKEGSIKLEDEFNISVNAWRKGGAPSGGSTMFAILHSKVKVSDLIQGVIIQSANDGCIALAEGIAGNENDFVRMMNSRAREIGLTQSNFSNPTGLPDPDMRVTARELAKLARHIIFTYPEYYRWYGEREFTWNKIRQQNRNPLLAMNVGADGMKTGFTNEAGYGLVGSALQNGLRLIVVVNGLKSDKERADEAKRLLDWGFSGFEQRVLFSESQIVGHAKLFGGEQGSVALTGADQKPIKLMIPRNATDRIIARIVYRGPVQAPVEKGQKIGVLKIWRGERIALETPLEAAESVGTGSLSRRAFDAATEWVGSWVRSGVKKL
;
A
#
# COMPACT_ATOMS: atom_id res chain seq x y z
N MET A 1 -10.07 3.03 -15.70
CA MET A 1 -9.15 4.18 -15.66
C MET A 1 -9.96 5.43 -15.47
N LEU A 2 -9.61 6.25 -14.47
CA LEU A 2 -10.36 7.43 -14.04
C LEU A 2 -9.36 8.60 -13.82
N PRO A 3 -9.75 9.86 -14.11
CA PRO A 3 -8.96 10.99 -13.67
C PRO A 3 -8.99 11.07 -12.14
N PRO A 4 -7.83 11.17 -11.47
CA PRO A 4 -7.77 11.11 -10.00
C PRO A 4 -8.18 12.39 -9.31
N ALA A 5 -8.14 13.54 -9.97
CA ALA A 5 -8.18 14.83 -9.31
C ALA A 5 -7.14 14.87 -8.17
N SER A 6 -7.43 15.52 -7.05
CA SER A 6 -6.50 15.63 -5.91
C SER A 6 -6.20 14.30 -5.19
N LEU A 7 -6.78 13.16 -5.62
CA LEU A 7 -6.33 11.85 -5.14
C LEU A 7 -4.91 11.53 -5.62
N ALA A 8 -4.44 12.15 -6.71
CA ALA A 8 -3.05 12.07 -7.18
C ALA A 8 -2.03 12.52 -6.12
N LYS A 9 -2.43 13.41 -5.20
CA LYS A 9 -1.58 13.88 -4.10
C LYS A 9 -1.16 12.78 -3.12
N LEU A 10 -1.84 11.62 -3.14
CA LEU A 10 -1.35 10.45 -2.42
C LEU A 10 -0.01 9.97 -2.99
N MET A 11 0.17 10.04 -4.33
CA MET A 11 1.44 9.68 -4.94
C MET A 11 2.51 10.75 -4.70
N THR A 12 2.12 12.02 -4.70
CA THR A 12 3.01 13.13 -4.30
C THR A 12 3.51 12.93 -2.87
N ALA A 13 2.61 12.65 -1.93
CA ALA A 13 2.98 12.38 -0.55
C ALA A 13 3.85 11.11 -0.42
N GLU A 14 3.58 10.06 -1.20
CA GLU A 14 4.40 8.85 -1.21
C GLU A 14 5.85 9.14 -1.59
N VAL A 15 6.07 9.90 -2.67
CA VAL A 15 7.43 10.30 -3.08
C VAL A 15 8.12 11.10 -1.97
N VAL A 16 7.42 12.09 -1.39
CA VAL A 16 7.98 12.91 -0.29
C VAL A 16 8.33 12.04 0.92
N PHE A 17 7.47 11.11 1.29
CA PHE A 17 7.73 10.20 2.42
C PHE A 17 8.89 9.24 2.14
N ASN A 18 9.05 8.82 0.88
CA ASN A 18 10.21 8.04 0.48
C ASN A 18 11.50 8.82 0.64
N GLU A 19 11.55 10.08 0.15
CA GLU A 19 12.74 10.93 0.26
C GLU A 19 13.09 11.25 1.73
N LEU A 20 12.08 11.44 2.59
CA LEU A 20 12.27 11.57 4.03
C LEU A 20 12.86 10.30 4.65
N LYS A 21 12.36 9.12 4.26
CA LYS A 21 12.81 7.82 4.78
C LYS A 21 14.23 7.49 4.33
N GLU A 22 14.59 7.83 3.09
CA GLU A 22 15.95 7.67 2.57
C GLU A 22 16.93 8.74 3.09
N GLY A 23 16.41 9.78 3.77
CA GLY A 23 17.22 10.85 4.34
C GLY A 23 17.69 11.90 3.33
N SER A 24 17.14 11.90 2.11
CA SER A 24 17.43 12.89 1.07
C SER A 24 16.95 14.27 1.44
N ILE A 25 15.87 14.35 2.22
CA ILE A 25 15.30 15.58 2.79
C ILE A 25 14.93 15.34 4.25
N LYS A 26 14.69 16.43 4.99
CA LYS A 26 14.26 16.43 6.39
C LYS A 26 12.99 17.26 6.56
N LEU A 27 12.23 16.99 7.61
CA LEU A 27 11.00 17.73 7.92
C LEU A 27 11.24 19.22 8.18
N GLU A 28 12.42 19.55 8.69
CA GLU A 28 12.87 20.90 9.03
C GLU A 28 13.44 21.67 7.83
N ASP A 29 13.74 20.99 6.72
CA ASP A 29 14.20 21.64 5.50
C ASP A 29 13.16 22.63 5.00
N GLU A 30 13.62 23.74 4.41
CA GLU A 30 12.74 24.81 3.92
C GLU A 30 12.82 24.87 2.40
N PHE A 31 11.66 24.82 1.75
CA PHE A 31 11.54 25.01 0.31
C PHE A 31 10.95 26.38 -0.02
N ASN A 32 11.43 26.96 -1.11
CA ASN A 32 11.01 28.26 -1.58
C ASN A 32 9.66 28.18 -2.30
N ILE A 33 8.76 29.12 -2.04
CA ILE A 33 7.54 29.30 -2.81
C ILE A 33 7.85 30.09 -4.08
N SER A 34 8.02 29.40 -5.18
CA SER A 34 8.34 29.97 -6.48
C SER A 34 7.17 30.75 -7.06
N VAL A 35 7.45 31.58 -8.09
CA VAL A 35 6.40 32.22 -8.89
C VAL A 35 5.46 31.19 -9.52
N ASN A 36 5.98 30.03 -9.93
CA ASN A 36 5.18 28.94 -10.49
C ASN A 36 4.25 28.33 -9.43
N ALA A 37 4.78 27.95 -8.26
CA ALA A 37 3.99 27.41 -7.15
C ALA A 37 2.89 28.40 -6.71
N TRP A 38 3.24 29.66 -6.55
CA TRP A 38 2.29 30.70 -6.14
C TRP A 38 1.22 30.98 -7.20
N ARG A 39 1.59 31.06 -8.49
CA ARG A 39 0.66 31.40 -9.57
C ARG A 39 -0.27 30.21 -9.90
N LYS A 40 0.27 29.01 -10.05
CA LYS A 40 -0.51 27.82 -10.43
C LYS A 40 -1.24 27.18 -9.26
N GLY A 41 -0.68 27.23 -8.05
CA GLY A 41 -1.18 26.50 -6.89
C GLY A 41 -1.64 27.38 -5.73
N GLY A 42 -1.17 28.63 -5.65
CA GLY A 42 -1.47 29.55 -4.58
C GLY A 42 -2.79 30.30 -4.76
N ALA A 43 -3.02 31.32 -3.96
CA ALA A 43 -4.24 32.13 -3.94
C ALA A 43 -4.68 32.67 -5.33
N PRO A 44 -3.79 33.09 -6.23
CA PRO A 44 -4.19 33.54 -7.55
C PRO A 44 -4.85 32.49 -8.43
N SER A 45 -4.59 31.21 -8.18
CA SER A 45 -5.17 30.11 -8.96
C SER A 45 -6.67 29.91 -8.74
N GLY A 46 -7.22 30.43 -7.64
CA GLY A 46 -8.59 30.14 -7.20
C GLY A 46 -8.82 28.68 -6.77
N GLY A 47 -7.77 27.85 -6.78
CA GLY A 47 -7.83 26.43 -6.41
C GLY A 47 -7.54 26.19 -4.93
N SER A 48 -7.28 24.92 -4.61
CA SER A 48 -6.89 24.51 -3.25
C SER A 48 -5.48 25.01 -2.93
N THR A 49 -5.32 25.77 -1.87
CA THR A 49 -4.05 26.39 -1.47
C THR A 49 -3.91 26.42 0.04
N MET A 50 -2.68 26.37 0.57
CA MET A 50 -2.39 26.68 1.95
C MET A 50 -2.10 28.16 2.18
N PHE A 51 -2.21 28.98 1.14
CA PHE A 51 -1.92 30.41 1.12
C PHE A 51 -0.44 30.73 1.42
N ALA A 52 0.46 29.92 0.88
CA ALA A 52 1.88 30.17 1.00
C ALA A 52 2.27 31.50 0.29
N ILE A 53 3.12 32.29 0.97
CA ILE A 53 3.50 33.64 0.49
C ILE A 53 4.58 33.47 -0.58
N LEU A 54 4.44 34.21 -1.68
CA LEU A 54 5.43 34.26 -2.76
C LEU A 54 6.84 34.58 -2.20
N HIS A 55 7.84 33.81 -2.64
CA HIS A 55 9.24 33.89 -2.22
C HIS A 55 9.50 33.61 -0.74
N SER A 56 8.50 33.21 0.04
CA SER A 56 8.74 32.69 1.40
C SER A 56 9.37 31.32 1.38
N LYS A 57 10.04 30.99 2.46
CA LYS A 57 10.51 29.63 2.74
C LYS A 57 9.54 28.94 3.68
N VAL A 58 9.17 27.72 3.36
CA VAL A 58 8.19 26.92 4.10
C VAL A 58 8.81 25.56 4.42
N LYS A 59 8.70 25.14 5.67
CA LYS A 59 9.20 23.81 6.10
C LYS A 59 8.51 22.69 5.35
N VAL A 60 9.25 21.63 5.06
CA VAL A 60 8.73 20.41 4.43
C VAL A 60 7.56 19.85 5.23
N SER A 61 7.63 19.84 6.56
CA SER A 61 6.54 19.42 7.45
C SER A 61 5.25 20.21 7.22
N ASP A 62 5.32 21.53 7.07
CA ASP A 62 4.17 22.40 6.86
C ASP A 62 3.59 22.22 5.45
N LEU A 63 4.46 22.07 4.44
CA LEU A 63 4.03 21.78 3.05
C LEU A 63 3.26 20.46 2.99
N ILE A 64 3.75 19.40 3.65
CA ILE A 64 3.09 18.10 3.70
C ILE A 64 1.71 18.20 4.36
N GLN A 65 1.62 18.86 5.52
CA GLN A 65 0.33 19.06 6.19
C GLN A 65 -0.64 19.87 5.33
N GLY A 66 -0.18 20.93 4.67
CA GLY A 66 -0.97 21.69 3.71
C GLY A 66 -1.50 20.81 2.56
N VAL A 67 -0.66 19.94 2.00
CA VAL A 67 -1.05 18.99 0.93
C VAL A 67 -2.07 17.97 1.40
N ILE A 68 -1.88 17.40 2.59
CA ILE A 68 -2.75 16.35 3.13
C ILE A 68 -4.09 16.92 3.56
N ILE A 69 -4.09 17.95 4.39
CA ILE A 69 -5.27 18.47 5.08
C ILE A 69 -6.08 19.38 4.16
N GLN A 70 -5.44 20.39 3.61
CA GLN A 70 -6.11 21.40 2.77
C GLN A 70 -6.10 21.05 1.27
N SER A 71 -5.34 20.03 0.88
CA SER A 71 -5.15 19.71 -0.55
C SER A 71 -4.37 20.79 -1.32
N ALA A 72 -3.43 21.46 -0.67
CA ALA A 72 -2.70 22.60 -1.15
C ALA A 72 -1.92 22.32 -2.45
N ASN A 73 -2.27 23.00 -3.55
CA ASN A 73 -1.56 22.86 -4.82
C ASN A 73 -0.21 23.59 -4.79
N ASP A 74 -0.15 24.75 -4.14
CA ASP A 74 1.10 25.48 -3.88
C ASP A 74 2.10 24.63 -3.11
N GLY A 75 1.64 23.91 -2.08
CA GLY A 75 2.47 22.98 -1.34
C GLY A 75 2.99 21.81 -2.20
N CYS A 76 2.14 21.25 -3.09
CA CYS A 76 2.57 20.18 -4.01
C CYS A 76 3.67 20.65 -4.97
N ILE A 77 3.50 21.82 -5.57
CA ILE A 77 4.46 22.36 -6.53
C ILE A 77 5.76 22.74 -5.83
N ALA A 78 5.68 23.37 -4.64
CA ALA A 78 6.87 23.69 -3.86
C ALA A 78 7.66 22.44 -3.44
N LEU A 79 6.99 21.35 -3.02
CA LEU A 79 7.64 20.06 -2.73
C LEU A 79 8.29 19.47 -3.98
N ALA A 80 7.59 19.49 -5.12
CA ALA A 80 8.12 18.97 -6.38
C ALA A 80 9.37 19.73 -6.84
N GLU A 81 9.33 21.06 -6.80
CA GLU A 81 10.47 21.91 -7.17
C GLU A 81 11.63 21.77 -6.17
N GLY A 82 11.34 21.69 -4.88
CA GLY A 82 12.36 21.55 -3.83
C GLY A 82 13.09 20.21 -3.88
N ILE A 83 12.39 19.12 -4.22
CA ILE A 83 12.96 17.77 -4.28
C ILE A 83 13.64 17.52 -5.62
N ALA A 84 12.97 17.83 -6.73
CA ALA A 84 13.41 17.45 -8.07
C ALA A 84 13.85 18.63 -8.96
N GLY A 85 13.83 19.84 -8.43
CA GLY A 85 14.16 21.05 -9.17
C GLY A 85 13.04 21.59 -10.07
N ASN A 86 12.11 20.75 -10.51
CA ASN A 86 10.95 21.13 -11.32
C ASN A 86 9.85 20.05 -11.28
N GLU A 87 8.63 20.42 -11.73
CA GLU A 87 7.47 19.52 -11.74
C GLU A 87 7.68 18.29 -12.66
N ASN A 88 8.35 18.45 -13.83
CA ASN A 88 8.52 17.35 -14.78
C ASN A 88 9.43 16.25 -14.25
N ASP A 89 10.52 16.61 -13.58
CA ASP A 89 11.42 15.67 -12.94
C ASP A 89 10.73 14.97 -11.77
N PHE A 90 9.96 15.71 -11.00
CA PHE A 90 9.15 15.11 -9.92
C PHE A 90 8.10 14.11 -10.46
N VAL A 91 7.46 14.42 -11.58
CA VAL A 91 6.54 13.49 -12.27
C VAL A 91 7.26 12.22 -12.71
N ARG A 92 8.50 12.31 -13.17
CA ARG A 92 9.31 11.11 -13.46
C ARG A 92 9.54 10.26 -12.19
N MET A 93 9.83 10.91 -11.06
CA MET A 93 9.93 10.22 -9.75
C MET A 93 8.61 9.56 -9.36
N MET A 94 7.47 10.28 -9.46
CA MET A 94 6.14 9.73 -9.17
C MET A 94 5.87 8.46 -9.97
N ASN A 95 6.12 8.46 -11.28
CA ASN A 95 5.87 7.31 -12.14
C ASN A 95 6.88 6.17 -11.93
N SER A 96 8.14 6.46 -11.58
CA SER A 96 9.11 5.42 -11.17
C SER A 96 8.68 4.72 -9.90
N ARG A 97 8.38 5.50 -8.86
CA ARG A 97 7.88 4.96 -7.59
C ARG A 97 6.57 4.20 -7.74
N ALA A 98 5.64 4.70 -8.57
CA ALA A 98 4.39 4.00 -8.87
C ALA A 98 4.66 2.58 -9.39
N ARG A 99 5.59 2.42 -10.34
CA ARG A 99 5.99 1.10 -10.86
C ARG A 99 6.65 0.22 -9.79
N GLU A 100 7.55 0.77 -8.98
CA GLU A 100 8.24 0.04 -7.89
C GLU A 100 7.27 -0.53 -6.87
N ILE A 101 6.21 0.22 -6.51
CA ILE A 101 5.17 -0.23 -5.58
C ILE A 101 4.03 -1.01 -6.27
N GLY A 102 4.19 -1.31 -7.57
CA GLY A 102 3.28 -2.16 -8.33
C GLY A 102 2.01 -1.50 -8.84
N LEU A 103 2.02 -0.17 -9.08
CA LEU A 103 0.94 0.57 -9.74
C LEU A 103 1.21 0.60 -11.25
N THR A 104 0.93 -0.51 -11.93
CA THR A 104 1.33 -0.72 -13.33
C THR A 104 0.37 -0.11 -14.35
N GLN A 105 -0.83 0.28 -13.92
CA GLN A 105 -1.87 0.86 -14.76
C GLN A 105 -2.04 2.37 -14.58
N SER A 106 -1.54 2.92 -13.47
CA SER A 106 -1.65 4.36 -13.17
C SER A 106 -0.54 5.15 -13.86
N ASN A 107 -0.91 6.35 -14.33
CA ASN A 107 0.00 7.35 -14.85
C ASN A 107 -0.27 8.70 -14.19
N PHE A 108 0.77 9.38 -13.74
CA PHE A 108 0.72 10.69 -13.11
C PHE A 108 1.41 11.71 -14.01
N SER A 109 0.75 12.87 -14.25
CA SER A 109 1.24 13.89 -15.17
C SER A 109 1.60 15.21 -14.47
N ASN A 110 1.17 15.39 -13.22
CA ASN A 110 1.55 16.53 -12.38
C ASN A 110 1.39 16.20 -10.88
N PRO A 111 2.03 16.94 -9.97
CA PRO A 111 1.99 16.64 -8.53
C PRO A 111 0.67 17.02 -7.85
N THR A 112 -0.19 17.78 -8.51
CA THR A 112 -1.38 18.39 -7.90
C THR A 112 -2.67 17.61 -8.14
N GLY A 113 -2.73 16.85 -9.23
CA GLY A 113 -3.96 16.24 -9.74
C GLY A 113 -4.87 17.21 -10.48
N LEU A 114 -4.35 18.37 -10.91
CA LEU A 114 -5.05 19.24 -11.85
C LEU A 114 -5.32 18.50 -13.17
N PRO A 115 -6.40 18.84 -13.90
CA PRO A 115 -6.79 18.12 -15.11
C PRO A 115 -5.64 17.99 -16.12
N ASP A 116 -5.44 16.76 -16.57
CA ASP A 116 -4.47 16.41 -17.60
C ASP A 116 -4.97 15.12 -18.30
N PRO A 117 -5.02 15.08 -19.65
CA PRO A 117 -5.59 13.95 -20.40
C PRO A 117 -4.84 12.64 -20.18
N ASP A 118 -3.54 12.70 -19.84
CA ASP A 118 -2.70 11.53 -19.64
C ASP A 118 -2.71 11.03 -18.18
N MET A 119 -3.28 11.82 -17.26
CA MET A 119 -3.36 11.41 -15.85
C MET A 119 -4.54 10.48 -15.62
N ARG A 120 -4.26 9.21 -15.38
CA ARG A 120 -5.29 8.17 -15.17
C ARG A 120 -4.85 7.20 -14.08
N VAL A 121 -5.81 6.80 -13.26
CA VAL A 121 -5.60 5.82 -12.17
C VAL A 121 -6.73 4.78 -12.14
N THR A 122 -6.52 3.69 -11.40
CA THR A 122 -7.60 2.76 -11.06
C THR A 122 -7.91 2.83 -9.56
N ALA A 123 -9.16 2.58 -9.19
CA ALA A 123 -9.55 2.51 -7.78
C ALA A 123 -8.75 1.46 -7.00
N ARG A 124 -8.44 0.32 -7.64
CA ARG A 124 -7.61 -0.73 -7.05
C ARG A 124 -6.19 -0.26 -6.75
N GLU A 125 -5.59 0.51 -7.64
CA GLU A 125 -4.22 1.00 -7.44
C GLU A 125 -4.17 2.16 -6.44
N LEU A 126 -5.20 3.01 -6.37
CA LEU A 126 -5.35 3.97 -5.28
C LEU A 126 -5.46 3.27 -3.92
N ALA A 127 -6.19 2.15 -3.82
CA ALA A 127 -6.25 1.36 -2.59
C ALA A 127 -4.90 0.70 -2.25
N LYS A 128 -4.14 0.23 -3.25
CA LYS A 128 -2.77 -0.27 -3.05
C LYS A 128 -1.83 0.83 -2.54
N LEU A 129 -1.89 2.01 -3.16
CA LEU A 129 -1.09 3.17 -2.75
C LEU A 129 -1.43 3.59 -1.31
N ALA A 130 -2.71 3.67 -0.98
CA ALA A 130 -3.16 3.95 0.38
C ALA A 130 -2.62 2.93 1.38
N ARG A 131 -2.74 1.63 1.06
CA ARG A 131 -2.20 0.55 1.89
C ARG A 131 -0.68 0.68 2.04
N HIS A 132 0.04 0.99 0.96
CA HIS A 132 1.49 1.20 0.99
C HIS A 132 1.85 2.33 1.96
N ILE A 133 1.23 3.51 1.84
CA ILE A 133 1.49 4.66 2.72
C ILE A 133 1.23 4.30 4.19
N ILE A 134 0.11 3.66 4.50
CA ILE A 134 -0.29 3.30 5.87
C ILE A 134 0.74 2.40 6.54
N PHE A 135 1.26 1.40 5.83
CA PHE A 135 2.13 0.39 6.43
C PHE A 135 3.63 0.67 6.29
N THR A 136 4.02 1.53 5.34
CA THR A 136 5.43 1.86 5.09
C THR A 136 5.87 3.11 5.83
N TYR A 137 4.94 4.06 6.05
CA TYR A 137 5.21 5.37 6.65
C TYR A 137 4.20 5.70 7.78
N PRO A 138 4.07 4.85 8.81
CA PRO A 138 3.08 5.06 9.88
C PRO A 138 3.30 6.36 10.64
N GLU A 139 4.54 6.82 10.76
CA GLU A 139 4.92 8.08 11.40
C GLU A 139 4.38 9.32 10.67
N TYR A 140 4.27 9.28 9.34
CA TYR A 140 3.72 10.36 8.52
C TYR A 140 2.23 10.16 8.24
N TYR A 141 1.77 8.90 8.22
CA TYR A 141 0.36 8.57 7.98
C TYR A 141 -0.57 9.24 9.00
N ARG A 142 -0.14 9.41 10.26
CA ARG A 142 -0.93 10.06 11.31
C ARG A 142 -1.48 11.44 10.92
N TRP A 143 -0.80 12.19 10.06
CA TRP A 143 -1.25 13.50 9.60
C TRP A 143 -2.55 13.46 8.79
N TYR A 144 -2.87 12.33 8.15
CA TYR A 144 -4.14 12.16 7.44
C TYR A 144 -5.36 12.14 8.37
N GLY A 145 -5.17 11.81 9.63
CA GLY A 145 -6.20 11.81 10.68
C GLY A 145 -6.37 13.17 11.38
N GLU A 146 -5.49 14.12 11.17
CA GLU A 146 -5.59 15.45 11.76
C GLU A 146 -6.78 16.20 11.17
N ARG A 147 -7.61 16.80 12.06
CA ARG A 147 -8.84 17.46 11.65
C ARG A 147 -8.62 18.83 11.05
N GLU A 148 -7.50 19.47 11.39
CA GLU A 148 -7.18 20.82 10.98
C GLU A 148 -5.68 21.06 11.02
N PHE A 149 -5.26 22.10 10.32
CA PHE A 149 -3.90 22.61 10.25
C PHE A 149 -3.93 24.12 10.22
N THR A 150 -3.06 24.78 10.95
CA THR A 150 -2.96 26.23 10.96
C THR A 150 -1.63 26.65 10.35
N TRP A 151 -1.69 27.35 9.21
CA TRP A 151 -0.56 27.95 8.58
C TRP A 151 -0.71 29.48 8.52
N ASN A 152 0.33 30.20 8.90
CA ASN A 152 0.36 31.67 8.88
C ASN A 152 -0.94 32.31 9.44
N LYS A 153 -1.40 31.84 10.60
CA LYS A 153 -2.64 32.24 11.29
C LYS A 153 -3.94 31.89 10.54
N ILE A 154 -3.86 31.17 9.42
CA ILE A 154 -5.01 30.69 8.66
C ILE A 154 -5.30 29.25 9.12
N ARG A 155 -6.45 29.06 9.78
CA ARG A 155 -6.96 27.73 10.14
C ARG A 155 -7.60 27.07 8.95
N GLN A 156 -7.18 25.86 8.63
CA GLN A 156 -7.62 25.06 7.48
C GLN A 156 -8.12 23.71 7.97
N GLN A 157 -9.31 23.34 7.54
CA GLN A 157 -9.94 22.09 7.97
C GLN A 157 -9.64 20.95 7.00
N ASN A 158 -9.49 19.73 7.54
CA ASN A 158 -9.38 18.53 6.73
C ASN A 158 -10.67 18.28 5.96
N ARG A 159 -10.54 18.04 4.67
CA ARG A 159 -11.67 17.86 3.75
C ARG A 159 -12.27 16.45 3.77
N ASN A 160 -11.68 15.52 4.53
CA ASN A 160 -12.17 14.15 4.62
C ASN A 160 -13.40 14.08 5.55
N PRO A 161 -14.61 13.88 5.00
CA PRO A 161 -15.84 13.86 5.80
C PRO A 161 -15.90 12.68 6.78
N LEU A 162 -15.21 11.57 6.48
CA LEU A 162 -15.24 10.37 7.32
C LEU A 162 -14.66 10.61 8.72
N LEU A 163 -13.75 11.58 8.89
CA LEU A 163 -13.15 11.91 10.19
C LEU A 163 -14.18 12.39 11.22
N ALA A 164 -15.32 12.92 10.76
CA ALA A 164 -16.41 13.40 11.62
C ALA A 164 -17.56 12.37 11.78
N MET A 165 -17.53 11.24 11.06
CA MET A 165 -18.68 10.32 10.95
C MET A 165 -18.68 9.15 11.95
N ASN A 166 -17.74 9.11 12.91
CA ASN A 166 -17.61 8.04 13.90
C ASN A 166 -17.53 6.61 13.30
N VAL A 167 -16.89 6.48 12.15
CA VAL A 167 -16.68 5.19 11.47
C VAL A 167 -15.28 4.60 11.74
N GLY A 168 -14.55 5.15 12.71
CA GLY A 168 -13.17 4.75 12.99
C GLY A 168 -12.17 5.25 11.94
N ALA A 169 -12.54 6.27 11.14
CA ALA A 169 -11.70 6.80 10.08
C ALA A 169 -10.48 7.56 10.64
N ASP A 170 -9.32 7.30 10.03
CA ASP A 170 -8.03 7.92 10.35
C ASP A 170 -7.28 8.44 9.09
N GLY A 171 -7.96 8.53 7.96
CA GLY A 171 -7.44 9.02 6.66
C GLY A 171 -8.46 8.83 5.55
N MET A 172 -8.23 9.22 4.33
CA MET A 172 -7.00 9.81 3.81
C MET A 172 -7.30 11.08 3.01
N LYS A 173 -7.71 10.95 1.74
CA LYS A 173 -7.71 12.07 0.79
C LYS A 173 -8.97 12.17 -0.01
N THR A 174 -9.43 13.41 -0.26
CA THR A 174 -10.53 13.74 -1.17
C THR A 174 -9.99 14.34 -2.47
N GLY A 175 -10.78 14.20 -3.53
CA GLY A 175 -10.52 14.81 -4.82
C GLY A 175 -11.81 15.30 -5.47
N PHE A 176 -11.69 16.36 -6.27
CA PHE A 176 -12.78 16.87 -7.12
C PHE A 176 -12.20 17.66 -8.29
N THR A 177 -12.69 17.39 -9.46
CA THR A 177 -12.69 18.26 -10.64
C THR A 177 -14.00 17.99 -11.40
N ASN A 178 -14.39 18.90 -12.28
CA ASN A 178 -15.61 18.70 -13.08
C ASN A 178 -15.57 17.41 -13.92
N GLU A 179 -14.37 17.05 -14.43
CA GLU A 179 -14.15 15.82 -15.20
C GLU A 179 -14.18 14.58 -14.31
N ALA A 180 -13.53 14.61 -13.15
CA ALA A 180 -13.37 13.47 -12.26
C ALA A 180 -14.62 13.17 -11.40
N GLY A 181 -15.47 14.17 -11.15
CA GLY A 181 -16.47 14.11 -10.09
C GLY A 181 -15.87 14.10 -8.69
N TYR A 182 -16.66 13.83 -7.69
CA TYR A 182 -16.24 13.75 -6.29
C TYR A 182 -15.65 12.38 -6.00
N GLY A 183 -14.42 12.36 -5.46
CA GLY A 183 -13.70 11.15 -5.10
C GLY A 183 -13.16 11.18 -3.68
N LEU A 184 -12.94 10.00 -3.11
CA LEU A 184 -12.35 9.81 -1.79
C LEU A 184 -11.59 8.49 -1.73
N VAL A 185 -10.39 8.55 -1.17
CA VAL A 185 -9.70 7.38 -0.60
C VAL A 185 -9.81 7.51 0.91
N GLY A 186 -10.50 6.59 1.55
CA GLY A 186 -10.71 6.55 2.99
C GLY A 186 -10.05 5.34 3.63
N SER A 187 -9.64 5.49 4.88
CA SER A 187 -9.19 4.39 5.72
C SER A 187 -9.85 4.48 7.08
N ALA A 188 -10.27 3.34 7.60
CA ALA A 188 -10.89 3.24 8.92
C ALA A 188 -10.40 1.97 9.65
N LEU A 189 -10.28 2.07 10.97
CA LEU A 189 -9.86 1.00 11.86
C LEU A 189 -10.93 0.76 12.92
N GLN A 190 -11.50 -0.45 12.96
CA GLN A 190 -12.43 -0.88 14.00
C GLN A 190 -12.04 -2.27 14.52
N ASN A 191 -11.94 -2.44 15.83
CA ASN A 191 -11.64 -3.73 16.48
C ASN A 191 -10.41 -4.45 15.89
N GLY A 192 -9.36 -3.68 15.54
CA GLY A 192 -8.14 -4.22 14.93
C GLY A 192 -8.25 -4.57 13.44
N LEU A 193 -9.42 -4.43 12.83
CA LEU A 193 -9.63 -4.57 11.40
C LEU A 193 -9.53 -3.22 10.71
N ARG A 194 -8.60 -3.09 9.75
CA ARG A 194 -8.48 -1.91 8.89
C ARG A 194 -9.12 -2.16 7.54
N LEU A 195 -9.95 -1.22 7.12
CA LEU A 195 -10.52 -1.18 5.77
C LEU A 195 -10.06 0.07 5.03
N ILE A 196 -9.86 -0.09 3.73
CA ILE A 196 -9.58 1.01 2.81
C ILE A 196 -10.71 1.05 1.79
N VAL A 197 -11.30 2.21 1.61
CA VAL A 197 -12.37 2.47 0.63
C VAL A 197 -11.89 3.45 -0.42
N VAL A 198 -12.27 3.21 -1.67
CA VAL A 198 -12.05 4.14 -2.78
C VAL A 198 -13.37 4.34 -3.51
N VAL A 199 -13.83 5.57 -3.55
CA VAL A 199 -14.97 6.01 -4.36
C VAL A 199 -14.52 7.15 -5.27
N ASN A 200 -15.04 7.21 -6.50
CA ASN A 200 -14.75 8.26 -7.45
C ASN A 200 -15.91 8.44 -8.45
N GLY A 201 -16.00 9.60 -9.08
CA GLY A 201 -17.03 9.88 -10.08
C GLY A 201 -18.41 10.22 -9.50
N LEU A 202 -18.49 10.56 -8.21
CA LEU A 202 -19.76 10.87 -7.58
C LEU A 202 -20.20 12.30 -7.88
N LYS A 203 -21.50 12.57 -7.77
CA LYS A 203 -22.14 13.80 -8.23
C LYS A 203 -22.05 14.95 -7.21
N SER A 204 -21.84 14.63 -5.94
CA SER A 204 -21.81 15.62 -4.87
C SER A 204 -20.88 15.23 -3.74
N ASP A 205 -20.50 16.21 -2.93
CA ASP A 205 -19.74 16.01 -1.69
C ASP A 205 -20.48 15.11 -0.70
N LYS A 206 -21.80 15.31 -0.58
CA LYS A 206 -22.67 14.48 0.26
C LYS A 206 -22.70 13.03 -0.21
N GLU A 207 -22.93 12.79 -1.51
CA GLU A 207 -22.96 11.44 -2.07
C GLU A 207 -21.60 10.73 -1.86
N ARG A 208 -20.47 11.44 -2.04
CA ARG A 208 -19.13 10.93 -1.74
C ARG A 208 -19.00 10.45 -0.29
N ALA A 209 -19.48 11.27 0.66
CA ALA A 209 -19.44 10.94 2.08
C ALA A 209 -20.32 9.73 2.41
N ASP A 210 -21.54 9.73 1.93
CA ASP A 210 -22.55 8.68 2.19
C ASP A 210 -22.11 7.33 1.58
N GLU A 211 -21.65 7.31 0.33
CA GLU A 211 -21.20 6.07 -0.32
C GLU A 211 -19.92 5.50 0.31
N ALA A 212 -18.97 6.35 0.67
CA ALA A 212 -17.76 5.90 1.36
C ALA A 212 -18.11 5.28 2.72
N LYS A 213 -18.99 5.94 3.49
CA LYS A 213 -19.49 5.39 4.76
C LYS A 213 -20.23 4.08 4.57
N ARG A 214 -21.15 4.00 3.60
CA ARG A 214 -21.93 2.79 3.31
C ARG A 214 -21.02 1.58 2.99
N LEU A 215 -19.98 1.79 2.20
CA LEU A 215 -19.00 0.74 1.87
C LEU A 215 -18.17 0.32 3.08
N LEU A 216 -17.77 1.24 3.96
CA LEU A 216 -17.08 0.90 5.20
C LEU A 216 -18.00 0.11 6.15
N ASP A 217 -19.25 0.58 6.36
CA ASP A 217 -20.23 -0.12 7.19
C ASP A 217 -20.49 -1.54 6.67
N TRP A 218 -20.67 -1.69 5.35
CA TRP A 218 -20.79 -3.01 4.72
C TRP A 218 -19.55 -3.88 4.95
N GLY A 219 -18.36 -3.31 4.80
CA GLY A 219 -17.11 -4.04 5.01
C GLY A 219 -16.96 -4.53 6.45
N PHE A 220 -17.25 -3.68 7.45
CA PHE A 220 -17.15 -4.03 8.87
C PHE A 220 -18.27 -4.98 9.34
N SER A 221 -19.48 -4.83 8.83
CA SER A 221 -20.63 -5.68 9.20
C SER A 221 -20.70 -6.99 8.43
N GLY A 222 -20.35 -6.97 7.14
CA GLY A 222 -20.52 -8.11 6.23
C GLY A 222 -19.36 -9.09 6.23
N PHE A 223 -18.21 -8.71 6.78
CA PHE A 223 -17.00 -9.54 6.75
C PHE A 223 -16.43 -9.73 8.16
N GLU A 224 -15.66 -10.79 8.31
CA GLU A 224 -14.85 -11.05 9.50
C GLU A 224 -13.42 -11.41 9.11
N GLN A 225 -12.48 -11.10 9.98
CA GLN A 225 -11.11 -11.56 9.85
C GLN A 225 -10.95 -12.85 10.64
N ARG A 226 -10.71 -13.96 9.93
CA ARG A 226 -10.45 -15.25 10.55
C ARG A 226 -8.95 -15.50 10.61
N VAL A 227 -8.42 -15.78 11.79
CA VAL A 227 -7.04 -16.24 11.98
C VAL A 227 -6.99 -17.71 11.54
N LEU A 228 -6.23 -18.00 10.49
CA LEU A 228 -6.04 -19.36 9.97
C LEU A 228 -4.84 -20.05 10.64
N PHE A 229 -3.77 -19.28 10.87
CA PHE A 229 -2.59 -19.72 11.62
C PHE A 229 -2.18 -18.56 12.55
N SER A 230 -1.94 -18.91 13.80
CA SER A 230 -1.50 -17.97 14.82
C SER A 230 -0.05 -17.54 14.59
N GLU A 231 0.40 -16.53 15.33
CA GLU A 231 1.79 -16.09 15.33
C GLU A 231 2.73 -17.26 15.63
N SER A 232 3.80 -17.41 14.87
CA SER A 232 4.79 -18.48 14.95
C SER A 232 4.24 -19.91 14.76
N GLN A 233 2.95 -20.09 14.45
CA GLN A 233 2.36 -21.39 14.23
C GLN A 233 2.94 -22.05 12.96
N ILE A 234 3.27 -23.35 13.06
CA ILE A 234 3.71 -24.13 11.92
C ILE A 234 2.54 -24.36 10.97
N VAL A 235 2.73 -23.91 9.72
CA VAL A 235 1.76 -24.04 8.62
C VAL A 235 1.87 -25.41 7.95
N GLY A 236 3.08 -25.96 7.92
CA GLY A 236 3.41 -27.26 7.33
C GLY A 236 4.91 -27.40 7.15
N HIS A 237 5.34 -28.30 6.26
CA HIS A 237 6.75 -28.60 6.06
C HIS A 237 7.11 -28.60 4.58
N ALA A 238 8.35 -28.17 4.26
CA ALA A 238 8.96 -28.31 2.94
C ALA A 238 10.02 -29.41 2.97
N LYS A 239 10.03 -30.29 1.95
CA LYS A 239 11.04 -31.35 1.80
C LYS A 239 12.42 -30.72 1.57
N LEU A 240 13.42 -31.17 2.34
CA LEU A 240 14.81 -30.82 2.17
C LEU A 240 15.57 -31.89 1.39
N PHE A 241 16.63 -31.45 0.72
CA PHE A 241 17.65 -32.29 0.12
C PHE A 241 19.00 -32.01 0.77
N GLY A 242 19.65 -33.05 1.26
CA GLY A 242 21.00 -32.98 1.84
C GLY A 242 21.05 -32.30 3.20
N GLY A 243 19.95 -32.18 3.92
CA GLY A 243 19.88 -31.60 5.25
C GLY A 243 20.07 -32.60 6.38
N GLU A 244 20.38 -32.12 7.59
CA GLU A 244 20.36 -32.94 8.82
C GLU A 244 18.97 -33.51 9.08
N GLN A 245 17.92 -32.86 8.63
CA GLN A 245 16.54 -33.29 8.64
C GLN A 245 16.01 -33.44 7.22
N GLY A 246 14.96 -34.29 7.02
CA GLY A 246 14.34 -34.49 5.71
C GLY A 246 13.36 -33.42 5.30
N SER A 247 13.01 -32.51 6.20
CA SER A 247 12.10 -31.39 5.95
C SER A 247 12.41 -30.23 6.89
N VAL A 248 11.95 -29.03 6.53
CA VAL A 248 11.97 -27.84 7.38
C VAL A 248 10.55 -27.38 7.66
N ALA A 249 10.28 -27.02 8.90
CA ALA A 249 9.01 -26.44 9.31
C ALA A 249 8.86 -25.04 8.72
N LEU A 250 7.64 -24.69 8.28
CA LEU A 250 7.32 -23.41 7.67
C LEU A 250 6.33 -22.62 8.53
N THR A 251 6.53 -21.30 8.59
CA THR A 251 5.66 -20.34 9.26
C THR A 251 5.33 -19.15 8.34
N GLY A 252 4.39 -18.31 8.74
CA GLY A 252 4.13 -17.05 8.04
C GLY A 252 5.34 -16.12 8.07
N ALA A 253 5.45 -15.25 7.07
CA ALA A 253 6.53 -14.27 6.99
C ALA A 253 6.63 -13.42 8.26
N ASP A 254 7.85 -13.17 8.73
CA ASP A 254 8.14 -12.51 10.01
C ASP A 254 7.44 -13.17 11.20
N GLN A 255 7.10 -14.44 11.10
CA GLN A 255 6.32 -15.22 12.10
C GLN A 255 4.93 -14.63 12.39
N LYS A 256 4.44 -13.67 11.56
CA LYS A 256 3.13 -13.02 11.73
C LYS A 256 1.97 -14.00 11.52
N PRO A 257 0.82 -13.76 12.18
CA PRO A 257 -0.37 -14.59 11.98
C PRO A 257 -0.90 -14.47 10.56
N ILE A 258 -1.33 -15.59 9.99
CA ILE A 258 -1.97 -15.61 8.66
C ILE A 258 -3.48 -15.47 8.86
N LYS A 259 -4.02 -14.38 8.34
CA LYS A 259 -5.41 -13.99 8.50
C LYS A 259 -6.10 -13.92 7.14
N LEU A 260 -7.37 -14.31 7.09
CA LEU A 260 -8.19 -14.26 5.89
C LEU A 260 -9.47 -13.46 6.17
N MET A 261 -9.78 -12.50 5.27
CA MET A 261 -11.09 -11.84 5.27
C MET A 261 -12.11 -12.71 4.55
N ILE A 262 -13.19 -13.04 5.23
CA ILE A 262 -14.30 -13.83 4.68
C ILE A 262 -15.63 -13.17 4.99
N PRO A 263 -16.66 -13.31 4.13
CA PRO A 263 -18.02 -12.94 4.48
C PRO A 263 -18.46 -13.72 5.72
N ARG A 264 -19.16 -13.07 6.66
CA ARG A 264 -19.62 -13.72 7.91
C ARG A 264 -20.47 -14.96 7.67
N ASN A 265 -21.25 -14.96 6.59
CA ASN A 265 -22.13 -16.07 6.21
C ASN A 265 -21.52 -16.98 5.13
N ALA A 266 -20.19 -16.97 4.96
CA ALA A 266 -19.55 -17.81 3.96
C ALA A 266 -19.63 -19.28 4.36
N THR A 267 -20.19 -20.10 3.47
CA THR A 267 -20.24 -21.57 3.58
C THR A 267 -19.22 -22.25 2.67
N ASP A 268 -18.46 -21.47 1.91
CA ASP A 268 -17.48 -21.96 0.95
C ASP A 268 -16.39 -22.80 1.64
N ARG A 269 -16.01 -23.89 1.00
CA ARG A 269 -14.85 -24.67 1.43
C ARG A 269 -13.57 -23.85 1.26
N ILE A 270 -12.79 -23.77 2.35
CA ILE A 270 -11.46 -23.16 2.36
C ILE A 270 -10.44 -24.27 2.18
N ILE A 271 -9.59 -24.15 1.15
CA ILE A 271 -8.49 -25.07 0.87
C ILE A 271 -7.19 -24.29 0.93
N ALA A 272 -6.24 -24.75 1.75
CA ALA A 272 -4.90 -24.19 1.85
C ALA A 272 -3.89 -25.18 1.24
N ARG A 273 -2.96 -24.67 0.42
CA ARG A 273 -1.86 -25.46 -0.17
C ARG A 273 -0.56 -24.69 -0.06
N ILE A 274 0.49 -25.39 0.35
CA ILE A 274 1.87 -24.89 0.32
C ILE A 274 2.42 -25.16 -1.07
N VAL A 275 2.91 -24.11 -1.73
CA VAL A 275 3.54 -24.18 -3.04
C VAL A 275 4.97 -23.69 -2.92
N TYR A 276 5.93 -24.55 -3.23
CA TYR A 276 7.36 -24.24 -3.18
C TYR A 276 8.11 -24.98 -4.28
N ARG A 277 9.31 -24.53 -4.59
CA ARG A 277 10.22 -25.21 -5.50
C ARG A 277 11.02 -26.24 -4.68
N GLY A 278 10.72 -27.50 -4.83
CA GLY A 278 11.33 -28.55 -4.02
C GLY A 278 11.98 -29.67 -4.82
N PRO A 279 12.82 -30.48 -4.14
CA PRO A 279 13.24 -30.33 -2.74
C PRO A 279 14.12 -29.09 -2.52
N VAL A 280 14.00 -28.47 -1.33
CA VAL A 280 14.81 -27.30 -0.95
C VAL A 280 16.22 -27.77 -0.57
N GLN A 281 17.24 -27.09 -1.07
CA GLN A 281 18.64 -27.43 -0.78
C GLN A 281 19.03 -26.98 0.63
N ALA A 282 19.63 -27.86 1.40
CA ALA A 282 20.25 -27.51 2.68
C ALA A 282 21.66 -26.87 2.44
N PRO A 283 22.14 -26.00 3.33
CA PRO A 283 21.51 -25.56 4.58
C PRO A 283 20.40 -24.54 4.35
N VAL A 284 19.47 -24.45 5.29
CA VAL A 284 18.38 -23.47 5.32
C VAL A 284 18.49 -22.67 6.61
N GLU A 285 18.36 -21.37 6.54
CA GLU A 285 18.38 -20.49 7.70
C GLU A 285 16.95 -20.11 8.14
N LYS A 286 16.74 -19.95 9.46
CA LYS A 286 15.48 -19.43 10.00
C LYS A 286 15.14 -18.07 9.36
N GLY A 287 13.88 -17.89 8.91
CA GLY A 287 13.41 -16.70 8.21
C GLY A 287 13.70 -16.72 6.70
N GLN A 288 14.39 -17.73 6.17
CA GLN A 288 14.61 -17.86 4.73
C GLN A 288 13.26 -18.12 4.03
N LYS A 289 12.97 -17.35 2.98
CA LYS A 289 11.76 -17.53 2.15
C LYS A 289 11.87 -18.84 1.37
N ILE A 290 10.89 -19.73 1.57
CA ILE A 290 10.89 -21.09 0.99
C ILE A 290 9.80 -21.23 -0.07
N GLY A 291 8.63 -20.66 0.15
CA GLY A 291 7.49 -20.82 -0.73
C GLY A 291 6.35 -19.88 -0.40
N VAL A 292 5.16 -20.24 -0.84
CA VAL A 292 3.94 -19.45 -0.61
C VAL A 292 2.80 -20.36 -0.13
N LEU A 293 1.99 -19.85 0.77
CA LEU A 293 0.70 -20.45 1.11
C LEU A 293 -0.35 -19.84 0.17
N LYS A 294 -1.01 -20.69 -0.60
CA LYS A 294 -2.18 -20.32 -1.40
C LYS A 294 -3.43 -20.82 -0.73
N ILE A 295 -4.39 -19.94 -0.53
CA ILE A 295 -5.68 -20.26 0.08
C ILE A 295 -6.78 -20.00 -0.93
N TRP A 296 -7.55 -21.03 -1.23
CA TRP A 296 -8.71 -20.96 -2.10
C TRP A 296 -9.99 -20.90 -1.28
N ARG A 297 -10.94 -20.14 -1.78
CA ARG A 297 -12.34 -20.14 -1.39
C ARG A 297 -13.17 -20.49 -2.62
N GLY A 298 -13.71 -21.72 -2.62
CA GLY A 298 -14.21 -22.31 -3.86
C GLY A 298 -13.10 -22.39 -4.93
N GLU A 299 -13.33 -21.84 -6.10
CA GLU A 299 -12.37 -21.87 -7.22
C GLU A 299 -11.41 -20.64 -7.27
N ARG A 300 -11.60 -19.68 -6.37
CA ARG A 300 -10.82 -18.42 -6.39
C ARG A 300 -9.73 -18.42 -5.33
N ILE A 301 -8.54 -17.94 -5.70
CA ILE A 301 -7.48 -17.67 -4.72
C ILE A 301 -7.93 -16.45 -3.88
N ALA A 302 -8.15 -16.69 -2.59
CA ALA A 302 -8.56 -15.67 -1.62
C ALA A 302 -7.35 -15.01 -0.94
N LEU A 303 -6.25 -15.76 -0.78
CA LEU A 303 -5.00 -15.24 -0.20
C LEU A 303 -3.81 -15.98 -0.79
N GLU A 304 -2.74 -15.24 -1.06
CA GLU A 304 -1.40 -15.77 -1.32
C GLU A 304 -0.42 -15.03 -0.44
N THR A 305 0.33 -15.75 0.40
CA THR A 305 1.26 -15.17 1.36
C THR A 305 2.56 -15.96 1.42
N PRO A 306 3.73 -15.29 1.53
CA PRO A 306 5.00 -15.99 1.64
C PRO A 306 5.09 -16.83 2.91
N LEU A 307 5.83 -17.94 2.82
CA LEU A 307 6.20 -18.81 3.93
C LEU A 307 7.72 -18.80 4.07
N GLU A 308 8.17 -18.82 5.32
CA GLU A 308 9.56 -18.81 5.72
C GLU A 308 9.89 -20.04 6.57
N ALA A 309 11.18 -20.41 6.60
CA ALA A 309 11.66 -21.45 7.49
C ALA A 309 11.49 -21.01 8.95
N ALA A 310 10.82 -21.85 9.74
CA ALA A 310 10.61 -21.59 11.17
C ALA A 310 11.86 -21.84 12.02
N GLU A 311 12.80 -22.61 11.47
CA GLU A 311 14.04 -23.02 12.11
C GLU A 311 15.19 -23.09 11.09
N SER A 312 16.43 -23.10 11.59
CA SER A 312 17.60 -23.38 10.75
C SER A 312 17.84 -24.88 10.69
N VAL A 313 18.22 -25.39 9.50
CA VAL A 313 18.57 -26.80 9.28
C VAL A 313 19.94 -26.87 8.58
N GLY A 314 20.90 -27.48 9.24
CA GLY A 314 22.27 -27.64 8.73
C GLY A 314 22.39 -28.67 7.62
N THR A 315 23.60 -28.79 7.06
CA THR A 315 23.94 -29.78 6.05
C THR A 315 24.13 -31.16 6.70
N GLY A 316 23.42 -32.15 6.20
CA GLY A 316 23.50 -33.53 6.67
C GLY A 316 24.79 -34.26 6.31
N SER A 317 25.02 -35.39 6.95
CA SER A 317 26.17 -36.26 6.71
C SER A 317 26.24 -36.77 5.25
N LEU A 318 27.41 -37.18 4.80
CA LEU A 318 27.62 -37.70 3.44
C LEU A 318 26.68 -38.91 3.15
N SER A 319 26.47 -39.82 4.12
CA SER A 319 25.56 -40.96 3.98
C SER A 319 24.11 -40.51 3.75
N ARG A 320 23.64 -39.49 4.47
CA ARG A 320 22.31 -38.94 4.29
C ARG A 320 22.12 -38.27 2.94
N ARG A 321 23.12 -37.48 2.52
CA ARG A 321 23.12 -36.84 1.21
C ARG A 321 23.09 -37.85 0.06
N ALA A 322 23.85 -38.95 0.18
CA ALA A 322 23.82 -40.06 -0.78
C ALA A 322 22.46 -40.77 -0.83
N PHE A 323 21.81 -40.95 0.33
CA PHE A 323 20.46 -41.53 0.41
C PHE A 323 19.43 -40.57 -0.26
N ASP A 324 19.48 -39.29 0.02
CA ASP A 324 18.59 -38.29 -0.61
C ASP A 324 18.78 -38.28 -2.12
N ALA A 325 20.03 -38.34 -2.62
CA ALA A 325 20.32 -38.40 -4.04
C ALA A 325 19.73 -39.66 -4.70
N ALA A 326 19.86 -40.81 -4.07
CA ALA A 326 19.29 -42.05 -4.58
C ALA A 326 17.74 -42.01 -4.63
N THR A 327 17.10 -41.49 -3.57
CA THR A 327 15.64 -41.36 -3.52
C THR A 327 15.09 -40.37 -4.54
N GLU A 328 15.78 -39.23 -4.80
CA GLU A 328 15.38 -38.28 -5.78
C GLU A 328 15.59 -38.76 -7.23
N TRP A 329 16.66 -39.55 -7.46
CA TRP A 329 16.88 -40.23 -8.74
C TRP A 329 15.77 -41.20 -9.09
N VAL A 330 15.38 -42.08 -8.16
CA VAL A 330 14.23 -43.00 -8.34
C VAL A 330 12.92 -42.23 -8.55
N GLY A 331 12.69 -41.16 -7.75
CA GLY A 331 11.50 -40.33 -7.85
C GLY A 331 11.41 -39.55 -9.19
N SER A 332 12.55 -39.16 -9.79
CA SER A 332 12.60 -38.53 -11.09
C SER A 332 12.18 -39.49 -12.22
N TRP A 333 12.57 -40.76 -12.12
CA TRP A 333 12.19 -41.79 -13.08
C TRP A 333 10.68 -42.05 -13.06
N VAL A 334 10.08 -42.12 -11.89
CA VAL A 334 8.62 -42.32 -11.76
C VAL A 334 7.86 -41.13 -12.34
N ARG A 335 8.31 -39.91 -12.03
CA ARG A 335 7.70 -38.66 -12.58
C ARG A 335 7.81 -38.53 -14.12
N SER A 336 8.90 -39.01 -14.69
CA SER A 336 9.08 -39.01 -16.17
C SER A 336 8.26 -40.11 -16.86
N GLY A 337 8.01 -41.23 -16.17
CA GLY A 337 7.14 -42.30 -16.67
C GLY A 337 5.66 -41.89 -16.74
N VAL A 338 5.16 -41.21 -15.72
CA VAL A 338 3.76 -40.73 -15.66
C VAL A 338 3.44 -39.60 -16.65
N LYS A 339 4.43 -38.85 -17.13
CA LYS A 339 4.23 -37.81 -18.16
C LYS A 339 4.13 -38.39 -19.59
N LYS A 340 4.36 -39.68 -19.78
CA LYS A 340 4.30 -40.36 -21.08
C LYS A 340 3.04 -41.22 -21.25
N LEU A 341 2.17 -41.27 -20.29
CA LEU A 341 0.81 -41.82 -20.34
C LEU A 341 -0.24 -40.70 -20.27
#